data_798995e5b2168692f0a08f9867a86bc7
#
_entry.id   798995e5b2168692f0a08f9867a86bc7
#
_cell.length_a   1.000
_cell.length_b   1.000
_cell.length_c   1.000
_cell.angle_alpha   90.00
_cell.angle_beta   90.00
_cell.angle_gamma   90.00
#
_symmetry.space_group_name_H-M   'P 1'
#
loop_
_entity.id
_entity.type
_entity.pdbx_description
1 polymer ?
#
loop_
_entity_poly.entity_id
_entity_poly.type
_entity_poly.pdbx_seq_one_letter_code
_entity_poly.pdbx_strand_id
1 'polypeptide(L)'
;DQEAGLLDPEYQLAMYRFREEHMISGAARRLKRGIDDDMDPGEVFSRVQDHVIGAARAHMERLVLEAFVERTRELPDGDLKVALNLLCDLHALSGIEADSAWFMEHGRLSVQRSKAIRREVSSLCRKVRPLAGDLVDAFGVPEEMLRSPELVGDLVPMKG
;
A
#
# COMPACT_ATOMS: atom_id res chain seq x y z
N ASP A 1 -24.66 -0.55 1.45
CA ASP A 1 -23.73 -0.36 2.56
C ASP A 1 -22.34 0.02 2.00
N GLN A 2 -21.82 1.21 2.39
CA GLN A 2 -20.56 1.74 1.86
C GLN A 2 -19.34 1.09 2.52
N GLU A 3 -19.52 0.35 3.58
CA GLU A 3 -18.48 -0.39 4.31
C GLU A 3 -18.41 -1.85 3.87
N ALA A 4 -19.46 -2.36 3.21
CA ALA A 4 -19.48 -3.74 2.74
C ALA A 4 -18.34 -4.03 1.76
N GLY A 5 -17.63 -5.13 1.99
CA GLY A 5 -16.57 -5.62 1.12
C GLY A 5 -15.27 -4.82 1.15
N LEU A 6 -15.04 -3.88 2.10
CA LEU A 6 -13.75 -3.19 2.21
C LEU A 6 -12.60 -4.13 2.58
N LEU A 7 -12.89 -5.13 3.41
CA LEU A 7 -11.93 -6.16 3.85
C LEU A 7 -11.95 -7.39 2.92
N ASP A 8 -12.62 -7.32 1.76
CA ASP A 8 -12.56 -8.37 0.75
C ASP A 8 -11.25 -8.23 -0.02
N PRO A 9 -10.34 -9.23 0.03
CA PRO A 9 -9.08 -9.19 -0.71
C PRO A 9 -9.25 -9.02 -2.22
N GLU A 10 -10.33 -9.53 -2.80
CA GLU A 10 -10.59 -9.36 -4.23
C GLU A 10 -10.93 -7.90 -4.58
N TYR A 11 -11.70 -7.21 -3.73
CA TYR A 11 -11.92 -5.78 -3.88
C TYR A 11 -10.61 -5.00 -3.78
N GLN A 12 -9.80 -5.29 -2.75
CA GLN A 12 -8.52 -4.62 -2.54
C GLN A 12 -7.58 -4.82 -3.73
N LEU A 13 -7.41 -6.06 -4.19
CA LEU A 13 -6.59 -6.39 -5.37
C LEU A 13 -7.12 -5.75 -6.65
N ALA A 14 -8.44 -5.69 -6.85
CA ALA A 14 -9.02 -5.03 -8.02
C ALA A 14 -8.70 -3.53 -8.08
N MET A 15 -8.63 -2.85 -6.94
CA MET A 15 -8.23 -1.44 -6.87
C MET A 15 -6.76 -1.25 -7.28
N TYR A 16 -5.85 -2.10 -6.80
CA TYR A 16 -4.43 -2.06 -7.14
C TYR A 16 -4.18 -2.39 -8.61
N ARG A 17 -4.86 -3.44 -9.16
CA ARG A 17 -4.77 -3.81 -10.59
C ARG A 17 -5.26 -2.67 -11.48
N PHE A 18 -6.39 -2.06 -11.14
CA PHE A 18 -6.89 -0.92 -11.90
C PHE A 18 -5.89 0.24 -11.95
N ARG A 19 -5.27 0.60 -10.81
CA ARG A 19 -4.28 1.68 -10.74
C ARG A 19 -3.06 1.35 -11.60
N GLU A 20 -2.52 0.14 -11.48
CA GLU A 20 -1.39 -0.33 -12.29
C GLU A 20 -1.69 -0.24 -13.78
N GLU A 21 -2.77 -0.86 -14.25
CA GLU A 21 -3.17 -0.87 -15.66
C GLU A 21 -3.34 0.54 -16.22
N HIS A 22 -3.95 1.42 -15.44
CA HIS A 22 -4.16 2.81 -15.83
C HIS A 22 -2.84 3.56 -15.96
N MET A 23 -1.94 3.43 -14.99
CA MET A 23 -0.64 4.11 -15.00
C MET A 23 0.28 3.58 -16.11
N ILE A 24 0.36 2.27 -16.32
CA ILE A 24 1.12 1.65 -17.42
C ILE A 24 0.59 2.14 -18.77
N SER A 25 -0.72 2.07 -18.98
CA SER A 25 -1.35 2.55 -20.22
C SER A 25 -1.11 4.04 -20.45
N GLY A 26 -1.12 4.83 -19.37
CA GLY A 26 -0.84 6.26 -19.41
C GLY A 26 0.59 6.58 -19.83
N ALA A 27 1.58 5.89 -19.26
CA ALA A 27 3.00 6.01 -19.61
C ALA A 27 3.24 5.58 -21.06
N ALA A 28 2.70 4.41 -21.46
CA ALA A 28 2.83 3.90 -22.82
C ALA A 28 2.28 4.85 -23.88
N ARG A 29 1.09 5.42 -23.65
CA ARG A 29 0.49 6.41 -24.58
C ARG A 29 1.34 7.67 -24.72
N ARG A 30 1.97 8.14 -23.65
CA ARG A 30 2.84 9.33 -23.68
C ARG A 30 4.14 9.06 -24.42
N LEU A 31 4.76 7.90 -24.19
CA LEU A 31 5.95 7.46 -24.93
C LEU A 31 5.65 7.34 -26.42
N LYS A 32 4.55 6.66 -26.77
CA LYS A 32 4.11 6.51 -28.15
C LYS A 32 3.90 7.85 -28.83
N ARG A 33 3.22 8.79 -28.19
CA ARG A 33 2.98 10.14 -28.75
C ARG A 33 4.29 10.86 -29.06
N GLY A 34 5.27 10.83 -28.14
CA GLY A 34 6.56 11.46 -28.38
C GLY A 34 7.30 10.85 -29.58
N ILE A 35 7.20 9.52 -29.78
CA ILE A 35 7.75 8.83 -30.95
C ILE A 35 7.00 9.24 -32.23
N ASP A 36 5.65 9.27 -32.19
CA ASP A 36 4.83 9.65 -33.34
C ASP A 36 5.07 11.13 -33.77
N ASP A 37 5.45 11.99 -32.81
CA ASP A 37 5.80 13.40 -33.02
C ASP A 37 7.28 13.60 -33.44
N ASP A 38 8.01 12.51 -33.76
CA ASP A 38 9.41 12.50 -34.19
C ASP A 38 10.38 13.20 -33.23
N MET A 39 10.09 13.16 -31.93
CA MET A 39 10.93 13.73 -30.88
C MET A 39 12.16 12.84 -30.60
N ASP A 40 13.25 13.47 -30.12
CA ASP A 40 14.43 12.71 -29.65
C ASP A 40 14.02 11.73 -28.54
N PRO A 41 14.41 10.44 -28.65
CA PRO A 41 13.99 9.40 -27.68
C PRO A 41 14.42 9.70 -26.24
N GLY A 42 15.57 10.32 -26.02
CA GLY A 42 16.05 10.72 -24.68
C GLY A 42 15.19 11.84 -24.08
N GLU A 43 14.79 12.82 -24.92
CA GLU A 43 13.89 13.88 -24.50
C GLU A 43 12.49 13.34 -24.18
N VAL A 44 11.95 12.44 -25.01
CA VAL A 44 10.66 11.77 -24.75
C VAL A 44 10.69 11.05 -23.41
N PHE A 45 11.73 10.24 -23.17
CA PHE A 45 11.88 9.50 -21.93
C PHE A 45 11.98 10.43 -20.73
N SER A 46 12.78 11.49 -20.83
CA SER A 46 12.93 12.49 -19.75
C SER A 46 11.59 13.14 -19.39
N ARG A 47 10.77 13.48 -20.38
CA ARG A 47 9.41 14.08 -20.15
C ARG A 47 8.41 13.10 -19.55
N VAL A 48 8.58 11.80 -19.76
CA VAL A 48 7.64 10.75 -19.31
C VAL A 48 8.14 10.03 -18.06
N GLN A 49 9.34 10.33 -17.61
CA GLN A 49 10.02 9.62 -16.52
C GLN A 49 9.16 9.46 -15.26
N ASP A 50 8.48 10.52 -14.81
CA ASP A 50 7.64 10.48 -13.62
C ASP A 50 6.45 9.51 -13.78
N HIS A 51 5.90 9.42 -15.00
CA HIS A 51 4.82 8.47 -15.28
C HIS A 51 5.32 7.02 -15.33
N VAL A 52 6.55 6.80 -15.80
CA VAL A 52 7.19 5.48 -15.81
C VAL A 52 7.49 5.04 -14.37
N ILE A 53 8.04 5.93 -13.53
CA ILE A 53 8.29 5.66 -12.11
C ILE A 53 6.98 5.37 -11.38
N GLY A 54 5.94 6.17 -11.62
CA GLY A 54 4.61 5.93 -11.04
C GLY A 54 4.01 4.57 -11.44
N ALA A 55 4.16 4.18 -12.71
CA ALA A 55 3.70 2.88 -13.20
C ALA A 55 4.49 1.72 -12.57
N ALA A 56 5.81 1.84 -12.46
CA ALA A 56 6.67 0.85 -11.81
C ALA A 56 6.32 0.69 -10.32
N ARG A 57 6.07 1.80 -9.62
CA ARG A 57 5.62 1.79 -8.23
C ARG A 57 4.28 1.08 -8.08
N ALA A 58 3.29 1.41 -8.90
CA ALA A 58 1.97 0.77 -8.86
C ALA A 58 2.06 -0.74 -9.12
N HIS A 59 2.95 -1.17 -10.05
CA HIS A 59 3.24 -2.57 -10.31
C HIS A 59 3.81 -3.28 -9.07
N MET A 60 4.84 -2.71 -8.44
CA MET A 60 5.45 -3.29 -7.24
C MET A 60 4.47 -3.37 -6.07
N GLU A 61 3.69 -2.32 -5.83
CA GLU A 61 2.70 -2.30 -4.76
C GLU A 61 1.62 -3.38 -4.96
N ARG A 62 1.18 -3.61 -6.21
CA ARG A 62 0.26 -4.71 -6.52
C ARG A 62 0.89 -6.07 -6.25
N LEU A 63 2.13 -6.31 -6.70
CA LEU A 63 2.84 -7.57 -6.46
C LEU A 63 3.00 -7.86 -4.96
N VAL A 64 3.35 -6.84 -4.17
CA VAL A 64 3.46 -6.98 -2.71
C VAL A 64 2.12 -7.38 -2.11
N LEU A 65 1.02 -6.72 -2.50
CA LEU A 65 -0.30 -7.08 -1.99
C LEU A 65 -0.74 -8.48 -2.41
N GLU A 66 -0.50 -8.88 -3.67
CA GLU A 66 -0.81 -10.24 -4.14
C GLU A 66 -0.06 -11.30 -3.32
N ALA A 67 1.25 -11.13 -3.15
CA ALA A 67 2.07 -12.04 -2.37
C ALA A 67 1.61 -12.10 -0.90
N PHE A 68 1.21 -10.96 -0.32
CA PHE A 68 0.71 -10.91 1.04
C PHE A 68 -0.61 -11.68 1.18
N VAL A 69 -1.57 -11.42 0.29
CA VAL A 69 -2.88 -12.12 0.27
C VAL A 69 -2.70 -13.62 0.07
N GLU A 70 -1.85 -14.02 -0.89
CA GLU A 70 -1.57 -15.44 -1.16
C GLU A 70 -0.98 -16.12 0.08
N ARG A 71 0.03 -15.48 0.69
CA ARG A 71 0.69 -16.03 1.88
C ARG A 71 -0.26 -16.16 3.07
N THR A 72 -1.12 -15.18 3.32
CA THR A 72 -2.08 -15.27 4.42
C THR A 72 -3.14 -16.34 4.20
N ARG A 73 -3.53 -16.62 2.95
CA ARG A 73 -4.45 -17.72 2.60
C ARG A 73 -3.88 -19.11 2.92
N GLU A 74 -2.59 -19.29 2.73
CA GLU A 74 -1.90 -20.57 2.98
C GLU A 74 -1.70 -20.89 4.46
N LEU A 75 -1.79 -19.92 5.36
CA LEU A 75 -1.57 -20.13 6.78
C LEU A 75 -2.72 -20.93 7.40
N PRO A 76 -2.40 -21.85 8.35
CA PRO A 76 -3.40 -22.51 9.17
C PRO A 76 -4.16 -21.46 10.02
N ASP A 77 -5.39 -21.79 10.39
CA ASP A 77 -6.19 -20.92 11.25
C ASP A 77 -5.52 -20.80 12.65
N GLY A 78 -5.44 -19.58 13.16
CA GLY A 78 -4.79 -19.26 14.43
C GLY A 78 -4.45 -17.78 14.54
N ASP A 79 -3.85 -17.41 15.67
CA ASP A 79 -3.55 -16.01 16.01
C ASP A 79 -2.61 -15.34 15.00
N LEU A 80 -1.63 -16.08 14.47
CA LEU A 80 -0.72 -15.58 13.45
C LEU A 80 -1.47 -15.18 12.18
N LYS A 81 -2.38 -16.03 11.71
CA LYS A 81 -3.21 -15.72 10.52
C LYS A 81 -4.09 -14.50 10.76
N VAL A 82 -4.68 -14.39 11.95
CA VAL A 82 -5.49 -13.23 12.33
C VAL A 82 -4.65 -11.95 12.31
N ALA A 83 -3.47 -11.97 12.93
CA ALA A 83 -2.56 -10.82 12.95
C ALA A 83 -2.12 -10.40 11.54
N LEU A 84 -1.74 -11.37 10.70
CA LEU A 84 -1.29 -11.08 9.33
C LEU A 84 -2.43 -10.62 8.41
N ASN A 85 -3.66 -11.12 8.60
CA ASN A 85 -4.83 -10.59 7.88
C ASN A 85 -5.11 -9.13 8.26
N LEU A 86 -5.02 -8.77 9.55
CA LEU A 86 -5.16 -7.37 9.99
C LEU A 86 -4.11 -6.45 9.35
N LEU A 87 -2.86 -6.92 9.26
CA LEU A 87 -1.79 -6.17 8.59
C LEU A 87 -2.00 -6.06 7.09
N CYS A 88 -2.43 -7.13 6.44
CA CYS A 88 -2.72 -7.15 5.00
C CYS A 88 -3.84 -6.15 4.66
N ASP A 89 -4.94 -6.18 5.41
CA ASP A 89 -6.05 -5.23 5.26
C ASP A 89 -5.60 -3.79 5.52
N LEU A 90 -4.82 -3.56 6.58
CA LEU A 90 -4.27 -2.24 6.88
C LEU A 90 -3.36 -1.73 5.76
N HIS A 91 -2.46 -2.58 5.24
CA HIS A 91 -1.59 -2.25 4.11
C HIS A 91 -2.41 -1.89 2.87
N ALA A 92 -3.37 -2.74 2.50
CA ALA A 92 -4.20 -2.53 1.31
C ALA A 92 -5.03 -1.25 1.39
N LEU A 93 -5.76 -1.06 2.51
CA LEU A 93 -6.64 0.09 2.66
C LEU A 93 -5.87 1.40 2.86
N SER A 94 -4.72 1.38 3.53
CA SER A 94 -3.86 2.57 3.65
C SER A 94 -3.33 3.03 2.28
N GLY A 95 -2.95 2.10 1.40
CA GLY A 95 -2.54 2.43 0.04
C GLY A 95 -3.67 3.02 -0.79
N ILE A 96 -4.90 2.49 -0.67
CA ILE A 96 -6.08 3.06 -1.34
C ILE A 96 -6.44 4.44 -0.75
N GLU A 97 -6.31 4.62 0.57
CA GLU A 97 -6.54 5.91 1.23
C GLU A 97 -5.55 6.97 0.75
N ALA A 98 -4.27 6.64 0.68
CA ALA A 98 -3.20 7.55 0.22
C ALA A 98 -3.48 8.10 -1.18
N ASP A 99 -4.00 7.25 -2.08
CA ASP A 99 -4.32 7.60 -3.46
C ASP A 99 -5.83 7.88 -3.67
N SER A 100 -6.58 8.18 -2.61
CA SER A 100 -8.05 8.32 -2.66
C SER A 100 -8.51 9.39 -3.65
N ALA A 101 -7.80 10.52 -3.75
CA ALA A 101 -8.09 11.57 -4.71
C ALA A 101 -7.98 11.04 -6.15
N TRP A 102 -6.88 10.35 -6.45
CA TRP A 102 -6.66 9.74 -7.76
C TRP A 102 -7.78 8.72 -8.12
N PHE A 103 -8.16 7.84 -7.18
CA PHE A 103 -9.25 6.89 -7.41
C PHE A 103 -10.61 7.58 -7.63
N MET A 104 -10.86 8.69 -6.93
CA MET A 104 -12.09 9.48 -7.14
C MET A 104 -12.10 10.15 -8.51
N GLU A 105 -10.98 10.75 -8.95
CA GLU A 105 -10.82 11.36 -10.26
C GLU A 105 -11.07 10.37 -11.41
N HIS A 106 -10.74 9.09 -11.18
CA HIS A 106 -10.94 8.02 -12.17
C HIS A 106 -12.27 7.24 -11.97
N GLY A 107 -13.18 7.76 -11.14
CA GLY A 107 -14.51 7.20 -10.94
C GLY A 107 -14.54 5.81 -10.27
N ARG A 108 -13.44 5.41 -9.61
CA ARG A 108 -13.31 4.09 -8.93
C ARG A 108 -13.65 4.15 -7.44
N LEU A 109 -13.73 5.34 -6.88
CA LEU A 109 -14.02 5.54 -5.47
C LEU A 109 -15.02 6.69 -5.29
N SER A 110 -16.11 6.45 -4.58
CA SER A 110 -17.02 7.52 -4.18
C SER A 110 -16.50 8.25 -2.94
N VAL A 111 -16.96 9.49 -2.73
CA VAL A 111 -16.63 10.27 -1.52
C VAL A 111 -17.04 9.52 -0.24
N GLN A 112 -18.21 8.87 -0.27
CA GLN A 112 -18.73 8.11 0.88
C GLN A 112 -17.84 6.89 1.17
N ARG A 113 -17.42 6.18 0.13
CA ARG A 113 -16.54 5.01 0.28
C ARG A 113 -15.13 5.41 0.72
N SER A 114 -14.60 6.55 0.25
CA SER A 114 -13.33 7.12 0.74
C SER A 114 -13.39 7.40 2.26
N LYS A 115 -14.49 7.99 2.74
CA LYS A 115 -14.70 8.20 4.18
C LYS A 115 -14.81 6.89 4.95
N ALA A 116 -15.43 5.86 4.36
CA ALA A 116 -15.53 4.54 4.97
C ALA A 116 -14.16 3.87 5.10
N ILE A 117 -13.33 3.93 4.06
CA ILE A 117 -11.95 3.42 4.08
C ILE A 117 -11.14 4.10 5.20
N ARG A 118 -11.20 5.43 5.31
CA ARG A 118 -10.49 6.16 6.36
C ARG A 118 -10.89 5.72 7.79
N ARG A 119 -12.19 5.48 8.01
CA ARG A 119 -12.68 4.95 9.30
C ARG A 119 -12.14 3.54 9.55
N GLU A 120 -12.14 2.69 8.52
CA GLU A 120 -11.65 1.31 8.66
C GLU A 120 -10.14 1.26 8.87
N VAL A 121 -9.33 2.06 8.18
CA VAL A 121 -7.88 2.21 8.45
C VAL A 121 -7.65 2.58 9.91
N SER A 122 -8.38 3.57 10.43
CA SER A 122 -8.30 3.96 11.85
C SER A 122 -8.72 2.82 12.80
N SER A 123 -9.69 2.00 12.41
CA SER A 123 -10.14 0.82 13.15
C SER A 123 -9.07 -0.26 13.18
N LEU A 124 -8.48 -0.56 12.01
CA LEU A 124 -7.40 -1.54 11.86
C LEU A 124 -6.15 -1.14 12.65
N CYS A 125 -5.76 0.14 12.63
CA CYS A 125 -4.66 0.64 13.46
C CYS A 125 -4.89 0.35 14.96
N ARG A 126 -6.11 0.53 15.46
CA ARG A 126 -6.44 0.21 16.86
C ARG A 126 -6.35 -1.30 17.14
N LYS A 127 -6.75 -2.14 16.19
CA LYS A 127 -6.67 -3.61 16.32
C LYS A 127 -5.22 -4.12 16.25
N VAL A 128 -4.37 -3.51 15.42
CA VAL A 128 -2.95 -3.88 15.27
C VAL A 128 -2.09 -3.38 16.44
N ARG A 129 -2.45 -2.25 17.06
CA ARG A 129 -1.65 -1.63 18.12
C ARG A 129 -1.22 -2.58 19.26
N PRO A 130 -2.08 -3.46 19.81
CA PRO A 130 -1.64 -4.42 20.83
C PRO A 130 -0.60 -5.42 20.37
N LEU A 131 -0.51 -5.68 19.07
CA LEU A 131 0.40 -6.64 18.45
C LEU A 131 1.74 -6.00 18.02
N ALA A 132 1.90 -4.69 18.18
CA ALA A 132 3.02 -3.94 17.61
C ALA A 132 4.38 -4.42 18.13
N GLY A 133 4.50 -4.77 19.43
CA GLY A 133 5.73 -5.31 20.01
C GLY A 133 6.14 -6.61 19.34
N ASP A 134 5.24 -7.59 19.35
CA ASP A 134 5.49 -8.92 18.76
C ASP A 134 5.81 -8.84 17.26
N LEU A 135 5.16 -7.89 16.55
CA LEU A 135 5.41 -7.67 15.14
C LEU A 135 6.79 -7.07 14.86
N VAL A 136 7.27 -6.16 15.70
CA VAL A 136 8.63 -5.62 15.61
C VAL A 136 9.65 -6.69 15.93
N ASP A 137 9.44 -7.45 16.99
CA ASP A 137 10.34 -8.54 17.40
C ASP A 137 10.44 -9.63 16.33
N ALA A 138 9.37 -9.87 15.58
CA ALA A 138 9.34 -10.83 14.46
C ALA A 138 10.32 -10.51 13.33
N PHE A 139 10.77 -9.25 13.18
CA PHE A 139 11.83 -8.89 12.23
C PHE A 139 13.20 -9.42 12.64
N GLY A 140 13.40 -9.81 13.91
CA GLY A 140 14.64 -10.39 14.42
C GLY A 140 15.85 -9.46 14.25
N VAL A 141 15.65 -8.14 14.30
CA VAL A 141 16.74 -7.16 14.19
C VAL A 141 17.49 -7.12 15.54
N PRO A 142 18.76 -7.54 15.59
CA PRO A 142 19.55 -7.49 16.84
C PRO A 142 19.74 -6.04 17.31
N GLU A 143 19.74 -5.83 18.63
CA GLU A 143 19.95 -4.50 19.24
C GLU A 143 21.24 -3.83 18.76
N GLU A 144 22.30 -4.61 18.52
CA GLU A 144 23.59 -4.14 18.05
C GLU A 144 23.53 -3.49 16.66
N MET A 145 22.49 -3.79 15.86
CA MET A 145 22.24 -3.20 14.54
C MET A 145 21.49 -1.86 14.64
N LEU A 146 20.89 -1.55 15.78
CA LEU A 146 20.21 -0.30 16.02
C LEU A 146 21.26 0.78 16.32
N ARG A 147 21.38 1.77 15.41
CA ARG A 147 22.41 2.81 15.52
C ARG A 147 22.05 3.96 16.47
N SER A 148 20.81 4.05 16.94
CA SER A 148 20.37 5.09 17.84
C SER A 148 20.37 4.59 19.29
N PRO A 149 21.18 5.15 20.19
CA PRO A 149 21.17 4.81 21.61
C PRO A 149 19.81 5.03 22.28
N GLU A 150 19.00 5.93 21.71
CA GLU A 150 17.64 6.27 22.20
C GLU A 150 16.63 5.17 21.93
N LEU A 151 16.93 4.24 21.00
CA LEU A 151 16.09 3.08 20.66
C LEU A 151 16.47 1.83 21.47
N VAL A 152 17.62 1.83 22.13
CA VAL A 152 18.18 0.68 22.86
C VAL A 152 18.05 0.84 24.40
N GLY A 153 17.74 2.02 24.87
CA GLY A 153 17.59 2.31 26.31
C GLY A 153 16.13 2.27 26.76
N ASP A 154 15.91 1.78 27.97
CA ASP A 154 14.63 1.95 28.69
C ASP A 154 14.20 3.42 28.55
N LEU A 155 13.00 3.64 28.04
CA LEU A 155 12.36 4.97 28.06
C LEU A 155 12.43 5.47 29.51
N VAL A 156 13.38 6.36 29.77
CA VAL A 156 13.49 7.03 31.08
C VAL A 156 12.11 7.65 31.37
N PRO A 157 11.44 7.27 32.46
CA PRO A 157 10.16 7.87 32.75
C PRO A 157 10.36 9.37 32.91
N MET A 158 9.70 10.14 32.05
CA MET A 158 9.64 11.59 32.19
C MET A 158 9.04 11.89 33.57
N LYS A 159 9.90 12.29 34.51
CA LYS A 159 9.44 12.84 35.78
C LYS A 159 8.70 14.14 35.46
N GLY A 160 7.37 14.12 35.75
CA GLY A 160 6.53 15.29 35.74
C GLY A 160 6.91 16.35 36.77
#